data_6db7c053562360a27ce4dfad5c6c88ce
#
_entry.id   6db7c053562360a27ce4dfad5c6c88ce
#
_cell.length_a   1.000
_cell.length_b   1.000
_cell.length_c   1.000
_cell.angle_alpha   90.00
_cell.angle_beta   90.00
_cell.angle_gamma   90.00
#
_symmetry.space_group_name_H-M   'P 1'
#
loop_
_entity.id
_entity.type
_entity.pdbx_description
1 polymer ?
#
loop_
_entity_poly.entity_id
_entity_poly.type
_entity_poly.pdbx_seq_one_letter_code
_entity_poly.pdbx_strand_id
1 'polypeptide(L)'
;MRQVKLRYLREGLAPRRTKMEIPGWAGDRSPRANGSREQPWHCLLFSEGAQYGIEIFYPFDFELRVATRGGKLFIEGDFGEPPEPGVEWPPFRNFGDGFYTHQVLLDIDPGEGYAMRVEPHPRFFIDRTGECPVAVPALIRNWWPMLFFMVFQSPGEGQTHVFRPGEPMAQILIIPETAEFEMVEMTEEEQAERELRSRRIYAARSTLTADTSWVSDTHTVFDGTYRHMARAAKTRAAARKGD
;
A
#
# COMPACT_ATOMS: atom_id res chain seq x y z
N MET A 1 9.83 -1.89 20.82
CA MET A 1 9.19 -1.45 19.55
C MET A 1 10.30 -0.92 18.66
N ARG A 2 10.32 -1.31 17.37
CA ARG A 2 11.35 -0.85 16.44
C ARG A 2 11.09 0.60 16.03
N GLN A 3 12.15 1.38 15.90
CA GLN A 3 12.10 2.76 15.44
C GLN A 3 12.54 2.82 13.97
N VAL A 4 11.85 3.62 13.17
CA VAL A 4 12.25 4.07 11.85
C VAL A 4 12.61 5.55 12.00
N LYS A 5 13.80 5.93 11.57
CA LYS A 5 14.25 7.31 11.70
C LYS A 5 13.94 8.07 10.42
N LEU A 6 13.65 9.36 10.55
CA LEU A 6 13.20 10.22 9.46
C LEU A 6 13.95 11.54 9.49
N ARG A 7 14.37 12.02 8.31
CA ARG A 7 14.86 13.38 8.09
C ARG A 7 14.02 14.06 7.01
N TYR A 8 13.43 15.17 7.33
CA TYR A 8 12.61 15.94 6.42
C TYR A 8 13.45 16.99 5.72
N LEU A 9 13.37 17.10 4.40
CA LEU A 9 14.01 18.14 3.59
C LEU A 9 13.06 19.27 3.24
N ARG A 10 11.78 19.06 3.44
CA ARG A 10 10.75 20.08 3.29
C ARG A 10 9.73 19.88 4.40
N GLU A 11 9.24 20.97 4.95
CA GLU A 11 8.06 20.94 5.78
C GLU A 11 6.90 20.42 4.93
N GLY A 12 6.32 19.35 5.36
CA GLY A 12 5.28 18.65 4.67
C GLY A 12 4.54 17.73 5.63
N LEU A 13 3.69 16.88 5.10
CA LEU A 13 2.99 15.92 5.92
C LEU A 13 3.95 14.83 6.39
N ALA A 14 4.12 14.74 7.70
CA ALA A 14 4.88 13.67 8.30
C ALA A 14 4.32 12.30 7.86
N PRO A 15 5.18 11.35 7.42
CA PRO A 15 4.72 10.01 7.09
C PRO A 15 4.09 9.38 8.33
N ARG A 16 3.04 8.63 8.11
CA ARG A 16 2.33 7.91 9.15
C ARG A 16 2.05 6.48 8.70
N ARG A 17 1.65 5.63 9.62
CA ARG A 17 1.14 4.32 9.26
C ARG A 17 -0.10 4.47 8.38
N THR A 18 -0.16 3.65 7.33
CA THR A 18 -1.28 3.67 6.38
C THR A 18 -2.60 3.49 7.12
N LYS A 19 -3.55 4.36 6.85
CA LYS A 19 -4.90 4.34 7.40
C LYS A 19 -5.91 4.23 6.28
N MET A 20 -7.06 3.64 6.58
CA MET A 20 -8.18 3.54 5.63
C MET A 20 -9.13 4.75 5.74
N GLU A 21 -8.57 5.95 5.89
CA GLU A 21 -9.34 7.20 6.05
C GLU A 21 -9.61 7.91 4.73
N ILE A 22 -9.09 7.40 3.61
CA ILE A 22 -9.29 8.01 2.31
C ILE A 22 -10.78 7.97 1.97
N PRO A 23 -11.37 9.10 1.56
CA PRO A 23 -12.77 9.15 1.17
C PRO A 23 -13.10 8.08 0.13
N GLY A 24 -14.18 7.34 0.33
CA GLY A 24 -14.56 6.22 -0.52
C GLY A 24 -13.83 4.91 -0.25
N TRP A 25 -12.71 4.91 0.45
CA TRP A 25 -11.93 3.70 0.68
C TRP A 25 -12.71 2.57 1.38
N ALA A 26 -13.24 2.83 2.56
CA ALA A 26 -14.02 1.83 3.30
C ALA A 26 -15.53 2.10 3.27
N GLY A 27 -15.92 3.28 2.85
CA GLY A 27 -17.30 3.76 2.92
C GLY A 27 -18.05 3.78 1.59
N ASP A 28 -17.39 3.53 0.47
CA ASP A 28 -18.06 3.49 -0.83
C ASP A 28 -18.97 2.27 -0.92
N ARG A 29 -20.25 2.54 -0.80
CA ARG A 29 -21.33 1.57 -0.93
C ARG A 29 -22.01 1.61 -2.27
N SER A 30 -21.46 2.33 -3.24
CA SER A 30 -22.01 2.42 -4.56
C SER A 30 -22.10 1.04 -5.20
N PRO A 31 -23.23 0.65 -5.77
CA PRO A 31 -23.36 -0.60 -6.48
C PRO A 31 -22.36 -0.66 -7.64
N ARG A 32 -21.83 -1.83 -7.92
CA ARG A 32 -21.09 -2.10 -9.16
C ARG A 32 -22.05 -2.13 -10.35
N ALA A 33 -21.49 -2.21 -11.55
CA ALA A 33 -22.28 -2.33 -12.78
C ALA A 33 -23.26 -3.52 -12.79
N ASN A 34 -22.94 -4.61 -12.05
CA ASN A 34 -23.79 -5.78 -11.86
C ASN A 34 -24.76 -5.67 -10.66
N GLY A 35 -24.84 -4.52 -10.00
CA GLY A 35 -25.67 -4.28 -8.83
C GLY A 35 -25.09 -4.73 -7.50
N SER A 36 -23.99 -5.46 -7.50
CA SER A 36 -23.36 -5.92 -6.26
C SER A 36 -22.67 -4.78 -5.48
N ARG A 37 -22.54 -4.94 -4.18
CA ARG A 37 -21.93 -3.95 -3.25
C ARG A 37 -20.65 -4.44 -2.61
N GLU A 38 -20.17 -5.63 -2.95
CA GLU A 38 -18.93 -6.16 -2.40
C GLU A 38 -17.74 -5.35 -2.87
N GLN A 39 -16.83 -5.13 -1.93
CA GLN A 39 -15.58 -4.44 -2.18
C GLN A 39 -14.43 -5.24 -1.54
N PRO A 40 -13.22 -5.23 -2.12
CA PRO A 40 -12.10 -5.98 -1.57
C PRO A 40 -11.82 -5.67 -0.09
N TRP A 41 -12.02 -4.44 0.34
CA TRP A 41 -11.79 -4.00 1.72
C TRP A 41 -12.83 -4.48 2.74
N HIS A 42 -13.90 -5.14 2.31
CA HIS A 42 -14.76 -5.89 3.21
C HIS A 42 -14.06 -7.16 3.72
N CYS A 43 -13.04 -7.65 3.02
CA CYS A 43 -12.20 -8.75 3.46
C CYS A 43 -11.05 -8.24 4.34
N LEU A 44 -10.91 -8.82 5.53
CA LEU A 44 -9.88 -8.41 6.50
C LEU A 44 -8.46 -8.54 5.95
N LEU A 45 -8.19 -9.52 5.10
CA LEU A 45 -6.89 -9.72 4.46
C LEU A 45 -6.45 -8.49 3.66
N PHE A 46 -7.35 -7.95 2.84
CA PHE A 46 -7.06 -6.76 2.05
C PHE A 46 -6.92 -5.50 2.92
N SER A 47 -7.80 -5.34 3.92
CA SER A 47 -7.72 -4.19 4.79
C SER A 47 -6.49 -4.20 5.70
N GLU A 48 -6.05 -5.36 6.19
CA GLU A 48 -4.79 -5.47 6.93
C GLU A 48 -3.58 -5.25 6.01
N GLY A 49 -3.58 -5.79 4.80
CA GLY A 49 -2.53 -5.56 3.80
C GLY A 49 -2.40 -4.08 3.44
N ALA A 50 -3.52 -3.42 3.20
CA ALA A 50 -3.54 -2.00 2.88
C ALA A 50 -3.00 -1.11 4.02
N GLN A 51 -3.20 -1.50 5.28
CA GLN A 51 -2.77 -0.74 6.46
C GLN A 51 -1.37 -1.11 6.97
N TYR A 52 -0.66 -1.96 6.26
CA TYR A 52 0.62 -2.48 6.75
C TYR A 52 1.77 -1.47 6.58
N GLY A 53 1.71 -0.61 5.59
CA GLY A 53 2.77 0.31 5.20
C GLY A 53 2.82 1.63 5.98
N ILE A 54 3.68 2.51 5.49
CA ILE A 54 3.84 3.91 5.85
C ILE A 54 3.39 4.74 4.66
N GLU A 55 2.43 5.63 4.83
CA GLU A 55 1.97 6.55 3.78
C GLU A 55 3.02 7.62 3.51
N ILE A 56 3.29 7.86 2.23
CA ILE A 56 4.10 8.96 1.75
C ILE A 56 3.17 9.94 1.06
N PHE A 57 3.20 11.17 1.55
CA PHE A 57 2.32 12.24 1.08
C PHE A 57 2.99 13.10 0.03
N TYR A 58 2.16 13.66 -0.84
CA TYR A 58 2.56 14.74 -1.74
C TYR A 58 2.89 15.99 -0.91
N PRO A 59 4.15 16.51 -0.96
CA PRO A 59 4.62 17.49 0.02
C PRO A 59 4.46 18.95 -0.41
N PHE A 60 3.85 19.22 -1.55
CA PHE A 60 3.72 20.56 -2.09
C PHE A 60 2.32 21.14 -1.84
N ASP A 61 2.26 22.49 -1.78
CA ASP A 61 1.04 23.23 -1.48
C ASP A 61 0.12 23.43 -2.70
N PHE A 62 0.63 23.13 -3.90
CA PHE A 62 -0.07 23.28 -5.16
C PHE A 62 -0.32 21.93 -5.82
N GLU A 63 -1.40 21.81 -6.57
CA GLU A 63 -1.72 20.63 -7.35
C GLU A 63 -0.69 20.44 -8.47
N LEU A 64 -0.21 19.20 -8.64
CA LEU A 64 0.60 18.78 -9.76
C LEU A 64 -0.23 17.95 -10.72
N ARG A 65 -0.09 18.22 -12.01
CA ARG A 65 -0.69 17.43 -13.09
C ARG A 65 0.39 16.82 -13.97
N VAL A 66 0.26 15.52 -14.20
CA VAL A 66 1.12 14.79 -15.14
C VAL A 66 0.21 14.21 -16.21
N ALA A 67 0.37 14.63 -17.45
CA ALA A 67 -0.50 14.26 -18.56
C ALA A 67 0.30 13.70 -19.74
N THR A 68 -0.29 12.76 -20.48
CA THR A 68 0.24 12.29 -21.75
C THR A 68 -0.61 12.83 -22.88
N ARG A 69 0.03 13.53 -23.83
CA ARG A 69 -0.61 14.13 -25.00
C ARG A 69 0.28 13.96 -26.24
N GLY A 70 -0.21 13.32 -27.28
CA GLY A 70 0.57 13.03 -28.50
C GLY A 70 1.82 12.22 -28.21
N GLY A 71 1.76 11.25 -27.31
CA GLY A 71 2.85 10.40 -26.88
C GLY A 71 3.94 11.11 -26.06
N LYS A 72 3.70 12.35 -25.61
CA LYS A 72 4.64 13.13 -24.79
C LYS A 72 4.08 13.37 -23.40
N LEU A 73 4.97 13.33 -22.42
CA LEU A 73 4.64 13.61 -21.03
C LEU A 73 4.76 15.12 -20.74
N PHE A 74 3.74 15.65 -20.12
CA PHE A 74 3.69 17.04 -19.64
C PHE A 74 3.56 17.01 -18.11
N ILE A 75 4.43 17.74 -17.44
CA ILE A 75 4.45 17.87 -15.97
C ILE A 75 4.19 19.34 -15.67
N GLU A 76 3.04 19.63 -15.08
CA GLU A 76 2.57 20.98 -14.80
C GLU A 76 2.40 21.16 -13.29
N GLY A 77 3.23 22.00 -12.67
CA GLY A 77 3.18 22.29 -11.24
C GLY A 77 4.18 23.36 -10.86
N ASP A 78 3.97 23.97 -9.69
CA ASP A 78 4.90 24.89 -9.08
C ASP A 78 5.56 24.24 -7.86
N PHE A 79 6.87 24.18 -7.85
CA PHE A 79 7.63 23.55 -6.78
C PHE A 79 8.42 24.55 -5.95
N GLY A 80 8.46 25.83 -6.36
CA GLY A 80 9.31 26.84 -5.78
C GLY A 80 10.81 26.51 -5.91
N GLU A 81 11.61 26.97 -4.96
CA GLU A 81 13.05 26.73 -4.92
C GLU A 81 13.39 25.37 -4.27
N PRO A 82 14.55 24.77 -4.61
CA PRO A 82 15.01 23.55 -3.97
C PRO A 82 15.24 23.77 -2.46
N PRO A 83 14.95 22.80 -1.60
CA PRO A 83 15.03 22.96 -0.15
C PRO A 83 16.48 23.10 0.37
N GLU A 84 17.43 22.51 -0.32
CA GLU A 84 18.87 22.59 0.00
C GLU A 84 19.73 22.38 -1.27
N PRO A 85 20.99 22.82 -1.28
CA PRO A 85 21.91 22.56 -2.38
C PRO A 85 22.11 21.06 -2.63
N GLY A 86 22.14 20.65 -3.90
CA GLY A 86 22.34 19.25 -4.29
C GLY A 86 21.08 18.41 -4.39
N VAL A 87 19.94 18.93 -3.98
CA VAL A 87 18.65 18.32 -4.29
C VAL A 87 18.33 18.53 -5.77
N GLU A 88 17.97 17.46 -6.46
CA GLU A 88 17.60 17.54 -7.86
C GLU A 88 16.28 18.29 -8.05
N TRP A 89 16.27 19.29 -8.96
CA TRP A 89 15.12 20.15 -9.17
C TRP A 89 14.83 20.39 -10.67
N PRO A 90 13.57 20.39 -11.13
CA PRO A 90 12.35 20.13 -10.36
C PRO A 90 12.27 18.68 -9.87
N PRO A 91 11.51 18.40 -8.78
CA PRO A 91 11.48 17.09 -8.14
C PRO A 91 10.73 16.02 -8.96
N PHE A 92 9.90 16.45 -9.91
CA PHE A 92 9.24 15.56 -10.86
C PHE A 92 9.87 15.70 -12.24
N ARG A 93 10.16 14.56 -12.89
CA ARG A 93 10.84 14.51 -14.18
C ARG A 93 10.37 13.35 -15.04
N ASN A 94 10.47 13.54 -16.34
CA ASN A 94 10.33 12.43 -17.28
C ASN A 94 11.42 11.37 -17.03
N PHE A 95 11.06 10.11 -17.11
CA PHE A 95 11.96 8.98 -16.92
C PHE A 95 11.75 7.93 -18.04
N GLY A 96 12.35 8.17 -19.17
CA GLY A 96 12.22 7.29 -20.33
C GLY A 96 10.80 7.21 -20.91
N ASP A 97 10.53 6.17 -21.66
CA ASP A 97 9.22 5.96 -22.26
C ASP A 97 8.24 5.35 -21.26
N GLY A 98 7.13 6.03 -21.05
CA GLY A 98 6.03 5.52 -20.24
C GLY A 98 6.18 5.66 -18.72
N PHE A 99 7.20 6.41 -18.23
CA PHE A 99 7.41 6.61 -16.80
C PHE A 99 7.83 8.05 -16.47
N TYR A 100 7.63 8.44 -15.22
CA TYR A 100 8.18 9.67 -14.62
C TYR A 100 8.61 9.42 -13.18
N THR A 101 9.48 10.26 -12.67
CA THR A 101 10.00 10.13 -11.31
C THR A 101 9.59 11.30 -10.43
N HIS A 102 9.55 11.04 -9.13
CA HIS A 102 9.53 12.04 -8.08
C HIS A 102 10.71 11.79 -7.13
N GLN A 103 11.56 12.79 -6.95
CA GLN A 103 12.55 12.76 -5.88
C GLN A 103 11.84 12.98 -4.54
N VAL A 104 11.88 11.97 -3.68
CA VAL A 104 11.24 12.04 -2.37
C VAL A 104 12.06 12.94 -1.45
N LEU A 105 11.43 14.00 -0.94
CA LEU A 105 12.07 15.00 -0.05
C LEU A 105 12.05 14.55 1.43
N LEU A 106 12.17 13.26 1.62
CA LEU A 106 12.16 12.58 2.91
C LEU A 106 13.20 11.47 2.89
N ASP A 107 14.13 11.52 3.81
CA ASP A 107 15.12 10.48 4.04
C ASP A 107 14.61 9.56 5.14
N ILE A 108 14.63 8.26 4.89
CA ILE A 108 14.08 7.24 5.79
C ILE A 108 15.17 6.21 6.07
N ASP A 109 15.55 6.08 7.33
CA ASP A 109 16.42 5.01 7.81
C ASP A 109 15.58 3.87 8.42
N PRO A 110 15.46 2.73 7.73
CA PRO A 110 14.71 1.57 8.24
C PRO A 110 15.47 0.84 9.35
N GLY A 111 16.75 1.15 9.55
CA GLY A 111 17.68 0.50 10.46
C GLY A 111 18.32 -0.76 9.88
N GLU A 112 19.40 -1.21 10.54
CA GLU A 112 20.21 -2.35 10.12
C GLU A 112 19.37 -3.62 9.93
N GLY A 113 19.66 -4.38 8.87
CA GLY A 113 19.00 -5.62 8.49
C GLY A 113 17.62 -5.44 7.87
N TYR A 114 17.23 -4.18 7.51
CA TYR A 114 15.96 -3.89 6.87
C TYR A 114 16.13 -3.02 5.63
N ALA A 115 15.16 -3.15 4.74
CA ALA A 115 15.04 -2.36 3.53
C ALA A 115 13.65 -1.72 3.46
N MET A 116 13.52 -0.74 2.60
CA MET A 116 12.25 -0.11 2.24
C MET A 116 11.78 -0.69 0.92
N ARG A 117 10.55 -1.14 0.87
CA ARG A 117 9.89 -1.51 -0.38
C ARG A 117 8.82 -0.47 -0.70
N VAL A 118 9.02 0.27 -1.78
CA VAL A 118 8.01 1.17 -2.31
C VAL A 118 6.91 0.36 -2.95
N GLU A 119 5.66 0.71 -2.66
CA GLU A 119 4.47 0.09 -3.22
C GLU A 119 3.47 1.18 -3.65
N PRO A 120 2.60 0.89 -4.62
CA PRO A 120 1.48 1.77 -4.89
C PRO A 120 0.64 2.00 -3.64
N HIS A 121 0.13 3.22 -3.47
CA HIS A 121 -0.80 3.46 -2.37
C HIS A 121 -2.12 2.72 -2.63
N PRO A 122 -2.71 2.03 -1.64
CA PRO A 122 -3.92 1.24 -1.83
C PRO A 122 -5.13 2.04 -2.35
N ARG A 123 -5.13 3.36 -2.26
CA ARG A 123 -6.20 4.22 -2.80
C ARG A 123 -6.43 4.03 -4.29
N PHE A 124 -5.41 3.62 -5.05
CA PHE A 124 -5.55 3.41 -6.49
C PHE A 124 -6.53 2.28 -6.83
N PHE A 125 -6.77 1.32 -5.94
CA PHE A 125 -7.75 0.25 -6.16
C PHE A 125 -9.20 0.73 -6.20
N ILE A 126 -9.47 1.91 -5.62
CA ILE A 126 -10.80 2.48 -5.58
C ILE A 126 -10.95 3.70 -6.50
N ASP A 127 -9.85 4.19 -7.05
CA ASP A 127 -9.89 5.28 -8.01
C ASP A 127 -10.56 4.81 -9.31
N ARG A 128 -11.60 5.55 -9.69
CA ARG A 128 -12.34 5.31 -10.94
C ARG A 128 -12.11 6.42 -11.96
N THR A 129 -11.37 7.44 -11.57
CA THR A 129 -11.10 8.61 -12.42
C THR A 129 -9.90 8.35 -13.34
N GLY A 130 -9.00 7.45 -12.96
CA GLY A 130 -7.70 7.26 -13.61
C GLY A 130 -6.70 8.37 -13.26
N GLU A 131 -7.04 9.26 -12.32
CA GLU A 131 -6.16 10.35 -11.89
C GLU A 131 -5.13 9.92 -10.84
N CYS A 132 -5.35 8.79 -10.18
CA CYS A 132 -4.46 8.33 -9.11
C CYS A 132 -3.14 7.79 -9.68
N PRO A 133 -1.99 8.38 -9.31
CA PRO A 133 -0.70 7.88 -9.75
C PRO A 133 -0.39 6.51 -9.16
N VAL A 134 0.19 5.62 -9.96
CA VAL A 134 0.57 4.27 -9.55
C VAL A 134 2.09 4.18 -9.49
N ALA A 135 2.64 4.04 -8.28
CA ALA A 135 4.07 3.88 -8.08
C ALA A 135 4.53 2.49 -8.55
N VAL A 136 5.68 2.44 -9.21
CA VAL A 136 6.36 1.19 -9.55
C VAL A 136 7.03 0.65 -8.30
N PRO A 137 6.82 -0.63 -7.94
CA PRO A 137 7.48 -1.24 -6.81
C PRO A 137 9.00 -1.17 -6.92
N ALA A 138 9.67 -0.77 -5.84
CA ALA A 138 11.12 -0.68 -5.78
C ALA A 138 11.64 -1.12 -4.41
N LEU A 139 12.86 -1.65 -4.37
CA LEU A 139 13.54 -2.05 -3.15
C LEU A 139 14.73 -1.12 -2.90
N ILE A 140 14.70 -0.40 -1.78
CA ILE A 140 15.75 0.52 -1.37
C ILE A 140 16.38 -0.05 -0.10
N ARG A 141 17.66 -0.38 -0.17
CA ARG A 141 18.41 -0.98 0.93
C ARG A 141 18.91 0.10 1.90
N ASN A 142 19.10 -0.25 3.16
CA ASN A 142 19.47 0.71 4.20
C ASN A 142 20.86 1.35 4.00
N TRP A 143 21.75 0.70 3.25
CA TRP A 143 23.06 1.25 2.91
C TRP A 143 23.01 2.41 1.89
N TRP A 144 21.83 2.72 1.34
CA TRP A 144 21.63 3.86 0.45
C TRP A 144 21.29 5.10 1.29
N PRO A 145 22.26 6.00 1.55
CA PRO A 145 22.07 7.11 2.48
C PRO A 145 21.56 8.39 1.79
N MET A 146 21.03 8.26 0.60
CA MET A 146 20.60 9.40 -0.22
C MET A 146 19.08 9.39 -0.38
N LEU A 147 18.56 10.56 -0.74
CA LEU A 147 17.19 10.67 -1.21
C LEU A 147 16.94 9.71 -2.36
N PHE A 148 15.82 9.05 -2.33
CA PHE A 148 15.45 8.10 -3.38
C PHE A 148 14.39 8.70 -4.31
N PHE A 149 14.28 8.08 -5.49
CA PHE A 149 13.26 8.41 -6.46
C PHE A 149 12.13 7.38 -6.42
N MET A 150 10.90 7.86 -6.38
CA MET A 150 9.76 7.04 -6.76
C MET A 150 9.57 7.13 -8.26
N VAL A 151 9.31 6.00 -8.87
CA VAL A 151 8.97 5.90 -10.29
C VAL A 151 7.46 5.68 -10.39
N PHE A 152 6.81 6.38 -11.28
CA PHE A 152 5.39 6.22 -11.58
C PHE A 152 5.21 5.84 -13.03
N GLN A 153 4.24 4.99 -13.31
CA GLN A 153 3.78 4.76 -14.67
C GLN A 153 3.13 6.04 -15.19
N SER A 154 3.43 6.41 -16.43
CA SER A 154 2.79 7.56 -17.08
C SER A 154 1.30 7.31 -17.28
N PRO A 155 0.44 8.34 -17.20
CA PRO A 155 -0.95 8.20 -17.57
C PRO A 155 -1.10 7.82 -19.04
N GLY A 156 -2.17 7.13 -19.38
CA GLY A 156 -2.52 6.83 -20.77
C GLY A 156 -2.73 8.09 -21.60
N GLU A 157 -2.75 7.96 -22.92
CA GLU A 157 -3.00 9.09 -23.85
C GLU A 157 -4.32 9.79 -23.49
N GLY A 158 -4.25 11.10 -23.35
CA GLY A 158 -5.38 11.94 -22.95
C GLY A 158 -5.79 11.84 -21.48
N GLN A 159 -5.11 11.02 -20.69
CA GLN A 159 -5.32 10.91 -19.23
C GLN A 159 -4.36 11.82 -18.46
N THR A 160 -4.69 12.08 -17.22
CA THR A 160 -3.91 12.96 -16.34
C THR A 160 -3.86 12.36 -14.95
N HIS A 161 -2.66 12.16 -14.41
CA HIS A 161 -2.47 11.92 -12.98
C HIS A 161 -2.48 13.24 -12.23
N VAL A 162 -3.10 13.26 -11.06
CA VAL A 162 -3.21 14.46 -10.23
C VAL A 162 -2.69 14.18 -8.83
N PHE A 163 -1.74 14.98 -8.41
CA PHE A 163 -1.22 14.97 -7.04
C PHE A 163 -1.78 16.20 -6.31
N ARG A 164 -2.51 15.98 -5.24
CA ARG A 164 -3.13 17.05 -4.47
C ARG A 164 -2.45 17.22 -3.12
N PRO A 165 -2.32 18.45 -2.63
CA PRO A 165 -1.79 18.72 -1.30
C PRO A 165 -2.44 17.84 -0.24
N GLY A 166 -1.62 17.20 0.58
CA GLY A 166 -2.10 16.36 1.66
C GLY A 166 -2.60 14.97 1.29
N GLU A 167 -2.59 14.59 0.00
CA GLU A 167 -2.96 13.24 -0.42
C GLU A 167 -1.77 12.29 -0.39
N PRO A 168 -1.96 11.03 0.05
CA PRO A 168 -0.93 10.02 -0.04
C PRO A 168 -0.73 9.61 -1.51
N MET A 169 0.53 9.49 -1.92
CA MET A 169 0.89 9.13 -3.30
C MET A 169 1.50 7.73 -3.42
N ALA A 170 2.03 7.19 -2.35
CA ALA A 170 2.61 5.85 -2.31
C ALA A 170 2.63 5.35 -0.86
N GLN A 171 2.97 4.08 -0.68
CA GLN A 171 3.32 3.54 0.63
C GLN A 171 4.69 2.87 0.61
N ILE A 172 5.31 2.80 1.78
CA ILE A 172 6.57 2.10 2.00
C ILE A 172 6.35 0.99 3.02
N LEU A 173 6.80 -0.21 2.68
CA LEU A 173 6.88 -1.33 3.59
C LEU A 173 8.30 -1.44 4.12
N ILE A 174 8.46 -1.59 5.44
CA ILE A 174 9.74 -1.93 6.05
C ILE A 174 9.83 -3.45 6.12
N ILE A 175 10.73 -4.03 5.36
CA ILE A 175 10.89 -5.47 5.22
C ILE A 175 12.32 -5.89 5.60
N PRO A 176 12.57 -7.16 5.97
CA PRO A 176 13.93 -7.66 6.10
C PRO A 176 14.73 -7.40 4.81
N GLU A 177 15.99 -6.99 4.96
CA GLU A 177 16.86 -6.67 3.82
C GLU A 177 17.15 -7.89 2.94
N THR A 178 17.26 -9.04 3.58
CA THR A 178 17.42 -10.33 2.92
C THR A 178 16.15 -11.15 3.13
N ALA A 179 15.55 -11.59 2.04
CA ALA A 179 14.46 -12.56 2.03
C ALA A 179 15.01 -13.86 1.41
N GLU A 180 15.99 -14.45 2.07
CA GLU A 180 16.52 -15.73 1.63
C GLU A 180 15.60 -16.85 2.14
N PHE A 181 15.03 -17.58 1.21
CA PHE A 181 14.21 -18.76 1.50
C PHE A 181 14.37 -19.78 0.36
N GLU A 182 14.35 -21.03 0.74
CA GLU A 182 14.27 -22.15 -0.19
C GLU A 182 12.83 -22.63 -0.29
N MET A 183 12.37 -22.83 -1.50
CA MET A 183 11.05 -23.43 -1.75
C MET A 183 11.20 -24.93 -1.81
N VAL A 184 10.68 -25.62 -0.80
CA VAL A 184 10.68 -27.08 -0.70
C VAL A 184 9.25 -27.61 -0.72
N GLU A 185 9.08 -28.79 -1.31
CA GLU A 185 7.79 -29.48 -1.25
C GLU A 185 7.56 -30.01 0.18
N MET A 186 6.33 -29.90 0.66
CA MET A 186 5.97 -30.43 1.97
C MET A 186 6.03 -31.95 1.95
N THR A 187 6.50 -32.55 3.05
CA THR A 187 6.39 -33.99 3.24
C THR A 187 4.94 -34.44 3.33
N GLU A 188 4.69 -35.75 3.16
CA GLU A 188 3.34 -36.31 3.26
C GLU A 188 2.71 -36.05 4.65
N GLU A 189 3.53 -36.12 5.71
CA GLU A 189 3.10 -35.83 7.09
C GLU A 189 2.68 -34.36 7.24
N GLU A 190 3.47 -33.43 6.72
CA GLU A 190 3.17 -31.99 6.78
C GLU A 190 1.89 -31.65 5.98
N GLN A 191 1.72 -32.27 4.81
CA GLN A 191 0.50 -32.14 4.01
C GLN A 191 -0.72 -32.66 4.77
N ALA A 192 -0.62 -33.85 5.36
CA ALA A 192 -1.70 -34.48 6.14
C ALA A 192 -2.08 -33.64 7.36
N GLU A 193 -1.09 -33.07 8.08
CA GLU A 193 -1.32 -32.19 9.23
C GLU A 193 -2.06 -30.91 8.79
N ARG A 194 -1.63 -30.28 7.71
CA ARG A 194 -2.29 -29.08 7.17
C ARG A 194 -3.71 -29.37 6.71
N GLU A 195 -3.93 -30.49 6.05
CA GLU A 195 -5.26 -30.90 5.62
C GLU A 195 -6.19 -31.15 6.82
N LEU A 196 -5.72 -31.89 7.83
CA LEU A 196 -6.49 -32.10 9.06
C LEU A 196 -6.86 -30.79 9.75
N ARG A 197 -5.92 -29.85 9.82
CA ARG A 197 -6.15 -28.51 10.37
C ARG A 197 -7.20 -27.75 9.55
N SER A 198 -7.09 -27.78 8.22
CA SER A 198 -8.06 -27.18 7.32
C SER A 198 -9.45 -27.75 7.51
N ARG A 199 -9.57 -29.09 7.54
CA ARG A 199 -10.86 -29.79 7.78
C ARG A 199 -11.49 -29.39 9.12
N ARG A 200 -10.70 -29.25 10.19
CA ARG A 200 -11.20 -28.80 11.51
C ARG A 200 -11.76 -27.38 11.45
N ILE A 201 -11.08 -26.46 10.74
CA ILE A 201 -11.54 -25.10 10.54
C ILE A 201 -12.86 -25.11 9.75
N TYR A 202 -12.93 -25.86 8.66
CA TYR A 202 -14.14 -25.96 7.87
C TYR A 202 -15.31 -26.57 8.64
N ALA A 203 -15.07 -27.60 9.44
CA ALA A 203 -16.11 -28.21 10.28
C ALA A 203 -16.66 -27.25 11.34
N ALA A 204 -15.80 -26.38 11.90
CA ALA A 204 -16.21 -25.39 12.90
C ALA A 204 -16.82 -24.10 12.27
N ARG A 205 -16.80 -23.97 10.96
CA ARG A 205 -17.12 -22.72 10.25
C ARG A 205 -18.54 -22.26 10.51
N SER A 206 -19.52 -23.14 10.42
CA SER A 206 -20.93 -22.82 10.66
C SER A 206 -21.19 -22.32 12.08
N THR A 207 -20.49 -22.86 13.08
CA THR A 207 -20.62 -22.42 14.47
C THR A 207 -19.90 -21.10 14.72
N LEU A 208 -18.70 -20.92 14.15
CA LEU A 208 -17.91 -19.70 14.34
C LEU A 208 -18.52 -18.48 13.65
N THR A 209 -19.31 -18.66 12.64
CA THR A 209 -19.75 -17.60 11.73
C THR A 209 -21.26 -17.42 11.68
N ALA A 210 -22.01 -18.09 12.55
CA ALA A 210 -23.47 -18.06 12.59
C ALA A 210 -24.03 -16.62 12.59
N ASP A 211 -23.40 -15.71 13.36
CA ASP A 211 -23.82 -14.31 13.51
C ASP A 211 -23.10 -13.33 12.57
N THR A 212 -22.15 -13.82 11.77
CA THR A 212 -21.27 -12.95 10.95
C THR A 212 -21.26 -13.30 9.47
N SER A 213 -21.90 -14.39 9.09
CA SER A 213 -22.05 -14.77 7.69
C SER A 213 -23.07 -13.87 7.00
N TRP A 214 -22.74 -13.48 5.80
CA TRP A 214 -23.67 -12.81 4.89
C TRP A 214 -23.41 -13.27 3.45
N VAL A 215 -24.42 -13.22 2.64
CA VAL A 215 -24.37 -13.60 1.24
C VAL A 215 -24.56 -12.33 0.41
N SER A 216 -23.68 -12.11 -0.55
CA SER A 216 -23.78 -10.98 -1.44
C SER A 216 -24.81 -11.20 -2.55
N ASP A 217 -25.15 -10.13 -3.27
CA ASP A 217 -26.03 -10.18 -4.44
C ASP A 217 -25.50 -11.09 -5.56
N THR A 218 -24.19 -11.37 -5.56
CA THR A 218 -23.52 -12.30 -6.48
C THR A 218 -23.35 -13.70 -5.91
N HIS A 219 -24.06 -14.02 -4.83
CA HIS A 219 -24.01 -15.32 -4.13
C HIS A 219 -22.65 -15.67 -3.52
N THR A 220 -21.76 -14.67 -3.34
CA THR A 220 -20.51 -14.88 -2.59
C THR A 220 -20.79 -14.92 -1.10
N VAL A 221 -20.36 -15.99 -0.43
CA VAL A 221 -20.52 -16.14 1.01
C VAL A 221 -19.32 -15.53 1.74
N PHE A 222 -19.57 -14.53 2.55
CA PHE A 222 -18.59 -13.93 3.48
C PHE A 222 -18.94 -14.37 4.89
N ASP A 223 -18.16 -15.26 5.45
CA ASP A 223 -18.48 -15.89 6.74
C ASP A 223 -17.66 -15.35 7.91
N GLY A 224 -16.67 -14.53 7.66
CA GLY A 224 -15.84 -13.93 8.72
C GLY A 224 -14.89 -14.90 9.42
N THR A 225 -14.73 -16.16 8.96
CA THR A 225 -13.83 -17.16 9.56
C THR A 225 -12.44 -16.58 9.83
N TYR A 226 -11.82 -15.93 8.82
CA TYR A 226 -10.50 -15.33 8.98
C TYR A 226 -10.47 -14.28 10.11
N ARG A 227 -11.50 -13.45 10.23
CA ARG A 227 -11.61 -12.42 11.27
C ARG A 227 -11.62 -13.03 12.67
N HIS A 228 -12.37 -14.13 12.87
CA HIS A 228 -12.41 -14.85 14.14
C HIS A 228 -11.04 -15.45 14.48
N MET A 229 -10.39 -16.06 13.52
CA MET A 229 -9.06 -16.65 13.70
C MET A 229 -8.00 -15.59 13.99
N ALA A 230 -8.02 -14.46 13.29
CA ALA A 230 -7.11 -13.33 13.52
C ALA A 230 -7.28 -12.75 14.93
N ARG A 231 -8.51 -12.60 15.41
CA ARG A 231 -8.78 -12.17 16.79
C ARG A 231 -8.21 -13.16 17.81
N ALA A 232 -8.46 -14.45 17.63
CA ALA A 232 -7.94 -15.48 18.52
C ALA A 232 -6.40 -15.51 18.54
N ALA A 233 -5.76 -15.33 17.38
CA ALA A 233 -4.29 -15.24 17.29
C ALA A 233 -3.74 -14.01 18.03
N LYS A 234 -4.38 -12.85 17.89
CA LYS A 234 -4.01 -11.62 18.62
C LYS A 234 -4.13 -11.79 20.15
N THR A 235 -5.21 -12.40 20.62
CA THR A 235 -5.40 -12.68 22.05
C THR A 235 -4.31 -13.62 22.59
N ARG A 236 -3.97 -14.69 21.90
CA ARG A 236 -2.88 -15.59 22.29
C ARG A 236 -1.51 -14.90 22.33
N ALA A 237 -1.24 -14.04 21.34
CA ALA A 237 0.00 -13.29 21.30
C ALA A 237 0.12 -12.25 22.44
N ALA A 238 -1.00 -11.66 22.86
CA ALA A 238 -1.04 -10.75 24.01
C ALA A 238 -0.79 -11.50 25.33
N ALA A 239 -1.42 -12.66 25.52
CA ALA A 239 -1.20 -13.50 26.69
C ALA A 239 0.27 -13.91 26.88
N ARG A 240 0.94 -14.30 25.78
CA ARG A 240 2.38 -14.68 25.80
C ARG A 240 3.35 -13.54 26.09
N LYS A 241 2.93 -12.30 26.03
CA LYS A 241 3.75 -11.12 26.34
C LYS A 241 3.54 -10.62 27.76
N GLY A 242 2.53 -11.12 28.46
CA GLY A 242 2.24 -10.81 29.85
C GLY A 242 2.83 -11.79 30.87
N ASP A 243 3.32 -12.92 30.39
CA ASP A 243 4.14 -13.89 31.14
C ASP A 243 5.64 -13.59 30.90
#